data_f9994e947526384ea7f2853d366203fa
#
_entry.id   f9994e947526384ea7f2853d366203fa
#
_cell.length_a   1.000
_cell.length_b   1.000
_cell.length_c   1.000
_cell.angle_alpha   90.00
_cell.angle_beta   90.00
_cell.angle_gamma   90.00
#
_symmetry.space_group_name_H-M   'P 1'
#
loop_
_entity.id
_entity.type
_entity.pdbx_description
1 polymer ?
#
loop_
_entity_poly.entity_id
_entity_poly.type
_entity_poly.pdbx_seq_one_letter_code
_entity_poly.pdbx_strand_id
1 'polypeptide(L)'
;MKKENLVSVPFMVLGIVFCVCLVAANLLETKVVQLGPVAVTAGLIVFPVSYIINDCIAEVWGFRKARLIIWMGFLMNFFVVALGQLAIAIPAAPFWQGEEAFDFVFGMAPRIAAASLTAFLVGSFINAYVMSRMKVASQGRHFSARAILSTVAGESADSLIFFPLAFGGLMPVNELVKMMVVQVVLKTAYEVVILPVTIRVVNYIKRVDDSDVYDEHISYNVLKIKEI
;
A
#
# COMPACT_ATOMS: atom_id res chain seq x y z
N MET A 1 -8.33 7.69 37.06
CA MET A 1 -7.50 8.35 36.02
C MET A 1 -7.90 7.79 34.67
N LYS A 2 -8.48 8.60 33.77
CA LYS A 2 -8.65 8.19 32.36
C LYS A 2 -7.25 7.92 31.84
N LYS A 3 -6.95 6.68 31.35
CA LYS A 3 -5.77 6.44 30.51
C LYS A 3 -5.91 7.39 29.32
N GLU A 4 -5.06 8.39 29.22
CA GLU A 4 -4.93 9.17 28.01
C GLU A 4 -4.53 8.19 26.92
N ASN A 5 -5.38 8.04 25.91
CA ASN A 5 -5.08 7.27 24.71
C ASN A 5 -4.06 8.06 23.88
N LEU A 6 -2.83 8.15 24.37
CA LEU A 6 -1.72 8.74 23.64
C LEU A 6 -1.39 7.80 22.46
N VAL A 7 -1.37 8.36 21.27
CA VAL A 7 -0.89 7.65 20.10
C VAL A 7 0.62 7.51 20.22
N SER A 8 1.13 6.28 20.08
CA SER A 8 2.57 6.08 20.16
C SER A 8 3.31 6.75 19.03
N VAL A 9 4.51 7.28 19.31
CA VAL A 9 5.34 7.95 18.30
C VAL A 9 5.69 7.00 17.14
N PRO A 10 6.11 5.73 17.38
CA PRO A 10 6.36 4.78 16.30
C PRO A 10 5.15 4.55 15.41
N PHE A 11 3.95 4.38 15.98
CA PHE A 11 2.72 4.19 15.21
C PHE A 11 2.41 5.40 14.34
N MET A 12 2.53 6.61 14.89
CA MET A 12 2.31 7.86 14.16
C MET A 12 3.29 7.99 12.99
N VAL A 13 4.58 7.76 13.23
CA VAL A 13 5.62 7.84 12.19
C VAL A 13 5.36 6.84 11.08
N LEU A 14 5.12 5.57 11.40
CA LEU A 14 4.80 4.55 10.40
C LEU A 14 3.54 4.88 9.61
N GLY A 15 2.50 5.39 10.28
CA GLY A 15 1.27 5.80 9.61
C GLY A 15 1.47 6.96 8.63
N ILE A 16 2.26 7.96 9.00
CA ILE A 16 2.62 9.08 8.12
C ILE A 16 3.43 8.58 6.92
N VAL A 17 4.48 7.77 7.17
CA VAL A 17 5.32 7.23 6.09
C VAL A 17 4.50 6.35 5.15
N PHE A 18 3.58 5.53 5.67
CA PHE A 18 2.66 4.75 4.86
C PHE A 18 1.82 5.62 3.92
N CYS A 19 1.18 6.67 4.45
CA CYS A 19 0.37 7.58 3.63
C CYS A 19 1.21 8.29 2.57
N VAL A 20 2.41 8.76 2.92
CA VAL A 20 3.34 9.43 1.97
C VAL A 20 3.80 8.45 0.90
N CYS A 21 4.19 7.24 1.27
CA CYS A 21 4.61 6.20 0.31
C CYS A 21 3.48 5.85 -0.65
N LEU A 22 2.25 5.74 -0.16
CA LEU A 22 1.10 5.44 -0.99
C LEU A 22 0.81 6.53 -2.02
N VAL A 23 0.80 7.80 -1.59
CA VAL A 23 0.61 8.95 -2.48
C VAL A 23 1.75 9.04 -3.50
N ALA A 24 3.00 8.91 -3.05
CA ALA A 24 4.16 8.94 -3.92
C ALA A 24 4.15 7.80 -4.94
N ALA A 25 3.82 6.57 -4.52
CA ALA A 25 3.69 5.43 -5.41
C ALA A 25 2.66 5.70 -6.51
N ASN A 26 1.47 6.21 -6.16
CA ASN A 26 0.41 6.49 -7.11
C ASN A 26 0.82 7.54 -8.17
N LEU A 27 1.55 8.58 -7.77
CA LEU A 27 2.11 9.55 -8.72
C LEU A 27 3.20 8.95 -9.61
N LEU A 28 4.07 8.10 -9.05
CA LEU A 28 5.14 7.42 -9.79
C LEU A 28 4.62 6.33 -10.74
N GLU A 29 3.46 5.75 -10.48
CA GLU A 29 2.78 4.79 -11.37
C GLU A 29 2.53 5.36 -12.78
N THR A 30 2.44 6.67 -12.93
CA THR A 30 2.27 7.34 -14.22
C THR A 30 3.47 7.15 -15.16
N LYS A 31 4.64 6.78 -14.62
CA LYS A 31 5.86 6.54 -15.39
C LYS A 31 6.10 5.03 -15.57
N VAL A 32 6.15 4.58 -16.82
CA VAL A 32 6.61 3.23 -17.17
C VAL A 32 8.12 3.26 -17.40
N VAL A 33 8.84 2.34 -16.77
CA VAL A 33 10.29 2.20 -16.88
C VAL A 33 10.66 0.83 -17.45
N GLN A 34 11.76 0.75 -18.17
CA GLN A 34 12.28 -0.49 -18.73
C GLN A 34 13.36 -1.05 -17.80
N LEU A 35 13.14 -2.26 -17.27
CA LEU A 35 14.12 -3.01 -16.49
C LEU A 35 14.57 -4.27 -17.27
N GLY A 36 15.65 -4.13 -18.03
CA GLY A 36 16.09 -5.21 -18.93
C GLY A 36 15.01 -5.58 -19.94
N PRO A 37 14.56 -6.84 -20.00
CA PRO A 37 13.55 -7.27 -20.96
C PRO A 37 12.09 -6.96 -20.53
N VAL A 38 11.86 -6.44 -19.33
CA VAL A 38 10.51 -6.22 -18.80
C VAL A 38 10.22 -4.75 -18.56
N ALA A 39 8.98 -4.35 -18.85
CA ALA A 39 8.47 -3.03 -18.51
C ALA A 39 7.71 -3.11 -17.16
N VAL A 40 7.92 -2.12 -16.30
CA VAL A 40 7.26 -1.98 -15.01
C VAL A 40 6.92 -0.52 -14.75
N THR A 41 6.08 -0.25 -13.77
CA THR A 41 5.81 1.13 -13.35
C THR A 41 6.87 1.63 -12.36
N ALA A 42 7.17 2.92 -12.35
CA ALA A 42 8.12 3.50 -11.40
C ALA A 42 7.59 3.45 -9.95
N GLY A 43 6.31 3.24 -9.73
CA GLY A 43 5.70 2.99 -8.43
C GLY A 43 6.33 1.79 -7.70
N LEU A 44 6.90 0.82 -8.44
CA LEU A 44 7.65 -0.31 -7.88
C LEU A 44 8.75 0.10 -6.88
N ILE A 45 9.30 1.30 -6.99
CA ILE A 45 10.36 1.80 -6.09
C ILE A 45 9.83 1.98 -4.66
N VAL A 46 8.59 2.44 -4.51
CA VAL A 46 8.03 2.88 -3.22
C VAL A 46 6.90 1.97 -2.75
N PHE A 47 6.13 1.41 -3.66
CA PHE A 47 4.94 0.62 -3.34
C PHE A 47 5.21 -0.54 -2.37
N PRO A 48 6.30 -1.34 -2.50
CA PRO A 48 6.59 -2.40 -1.55
C PRO A 48 6.81 -1.90 -0.12
N VAL A 49 7.29 -0.66 0.06
CA VAL A 49 7.45 -0.05 1.38
C VAL A 49 6.12 0.07 2.11
N SER A 50 5.03 0.37 1.38
CA SER A 50 3.68 0.46 1.97
C SER A 50 3.23 -0.88 2.56
N TYR A 51 3.49 -2.01 1.86
CA TYR A 51 3.17 -3.35 2.36
C TYR A 51 4.01 -3.72 3.58
N ILE A 52 5.32 -3.46 3.55
CA ILE A 52 6.21 -3.70 4.68
C ILE A 52 5.76 -2.92 5.93
N ILE A 53 5.37 -1.66 5.76
CA ILE A 53 4.85 -0.85 6.88
C ILE A 53 3.51 -1.41 7.36
N ASN A 54 2.62 -1.83 6.46
CA ASN A 54 1.36 -2.44 6.80
C ASN A 54 1.57 -3.73 7.63
N ASP A 55 2.53 -4.56 7.23
CA ASP A 55 2.94 -5.75 7.98
C ASP A 55 3.49 -5.41 9.37
N CYS A 56 4.34 -4.39 9.48
CA CYS A 56 4.84 -3.91 10.77
C CYS A 56 3.68 -3.46 11.68
N ILE A 57 2.72 -2.72 11.15
CA ILE A 57 1.58 -2.23 11.90
C ILE A 57 0.67 -3.40 12.32
N ALA A 58 0.37 -4.33 11.41
CA ALA A 58 -0.45 -5.51 11.71
C ALA A 58 0.23 -6.42 12.74
N GLU A 59 1.55 -6.56 12.68
CA GLU A 59 2.33 -7.39 13.61
C GLU A 59 2.39 -6.81 15.02
N VAL A 60 2.57 -5.49 15.15
CA VAL A 60 2.78 -4.84 16.46
C VAL A 60 1.45 -4.47 17.12
N TRP A 61 0.55 -3.82 16.37
CA TRP A 61 -0.70 -3.24 16.92
C TRP A 61 -1.98 -3.94 16.45
N GLY A 62 -1.84 -4.97 15.63
CA GLY A 62 -2.95 -5.80 15.17
C GLY A 62 -3.76 -5.20 14.00
N PHE A 63 -4.72 -6.00 13.52
CA PHE A 63 -5.54 -5.69 12.35
C PHE A 63 -6.37 -4.40 12.49
N ARG A 64 -6.85 -4.07 13.70
CA ARG A 64 -7.66 -2.85 13.92
C ARG A 64 -6.88 -1.59 13.55
N LYS A 65 -5.61 -1.50 13.98
CA LYS A 65 -4.74 -0.37 13.69
C LYS A 65 -4.26 -0.37 12.24
N ALA A 66 -3.96 -1.54 11.67
CA ALA A 66 -3.68 -1.67 10.24
C ALA A 66 -4.86 -1.17 9.40
N ARG A 67 -6.08 -1.58 9.73
CA ARG A 67 -7.32 -1.10 9.08
C ARG A 67 -7.45 0.42 9.12
N LEU A 68 -7.18 1.05 10.28
CA LEU A 68 -7.22 2.51 10.40
C LEU A 68 -6.25 3.18 9.42
N ILE A 69 -5.00 2.72 9.40
CA ILE A 69 -3.96 3.31 8.54
C ILE A 69 -4.26 3.07 7.06
N ILE A 70 -4.79 1.91 6.68
CA ILE A 70 -5.24 1.65 5.30
C ILE A 70 -6.32 2.66 4.88
N TRP A 71 -7.35 2.89 5.72
CA TRP A 71 -8.37 3.88 5.42
C TRP A 71 -7.85 5.31 5.37
N MET A 72 -6.91 5.67 6.26
CA MET A 72 -6.26 6.98 6.24
C MET A 72 -5.42 7.17 4.98
N GLY A 73 -4.64 6.16 4.58
CA GLY A 73 -3.87 6.20 3.33
C GLY A 73 -4.76 6.35 2.10
N PHE A 74 -5.87 5.60 2.05
CA PHE A 74 -6.89 5.72 1.00
C PHE A 74 -7.48 7.14 0.93
N LEU A 75 -7.86 7.70 2.08
CA LEU A 75 -8.41 9.06 2.17
C LEU A 75 -7.40 10.12 1.71
N MET A 76 -6.13 10.01 2.13
CA MET A 76 -5.07 10.93 1.73
C MET A 76 -4.76 10.84 0.24
N ASN A 77 -4.74 9.64 -0.30
CA ASN A 77 -4.53 9.44 -1.73
C ASN A 77 -5.69 10.04 -2.56
N PHE A 78 -6.94 9.78 -2.17
CA PHE A 78 -8.11 10.40 -2.79
C PHE A 78 -8.06 11.93 -2.72
N PHE A 79 -7.68 12.48 -1.56
CA PHE A 79 -7.54 13.92 -1.37
C PHE A 79 -6.52 14.53 -2.34
N VAL A 80 -5.34 13.92 -2.49
CA VAL A 80 -4.30 14.40 -3.43
C VAL A 80 -4.76 14.30 -4.88
N VAL A 81 -5.43 13.20 -5.25
CA VAL A 81 -6.01 13.05 -6.61
C VAL A 81 -7.05 14.13 -6.87
N ALA A 82 -7.95 14.41 -5.92
CA ALA A 82 -8.95 15.46 -6.05
C ALA A 82 -8.33 16.86 -6.19
N LEU A 83 -7.28 17.16 -5.42
CA LEU A 83 -6.52 18.40 -5.56
C LEU A 83 -5.84 18.53 -6.92
N GLY A 84 -5.27 17.43 -7.43
CA GLY A 84 -4.67 17.38 -8.76
C GLY A 84 -5.70 17.68 -9.86
N GLN A 85 -6.88 17.06 -9.80
CA GLN A 85 -7.98 17.33 -10.75
C GLN A 85 -8.47 18.78 -10.67
N LEU A 86 -8.56 19.32 -9.46
CA LEU A 86 -8.93 20.73 -9.27
C LEU A 86 -7.87 21.66 -9.90
N ALA A 87 -6.58 21.35 -9.72
CA ALA A 87 -5.50 22.14 -10.31
C ALA A 87 -5.51 22.10 -11.84
N ILE A 88 -5.79 20.94 -12.47
CA ILE A 88 -5.96 20.81 -13.94
C ILE A 88 -7.13 21.69 -14.44
N ALA A 89 -8.21 21.78 -13.67
CA ALA A 89 -9.39 22.58 -14.07
C ALA A 89 -9.12 24.10 -14.06
N ILE A 90 -8.01 24.55 -13.49
CA ILE A 90 -7.61 25.97 -13.46
C ILE A 90 -6.71 26.23 -14.67
N PRO A 91 -7.04 27.20 -15.55
CA PRO A 91 -6.23 27.51 -16.73
C PRO A 91 -4.78 27.87 -16.38
N ALA A 92 -3.83 27.34 -17.13
CA ALA A 92 -2.42 27.65 -16.95
C ALA A 92 -2.11 29.11 -17.27
N ALA A 93 -1.07 29.65 -16.61
CA ALA A 93 -0.57 30.99 -16.93
C ALA A 93 0.01 31.00 -18.36
N PRO A 94 -0.22 32.05 -19.18
CA PRO A 94 0.17 32.07 -20.60
C PRO A 94 1.67 31.87 -20.89
N PHE A 95 2.51 32.13 -19.90
CA PHE A 95 3.98 31.97 -20.01
C PHE A 95 4.48 30.62 -19.52
N TRP A 96 3.62 29.79 -18.89
CA TRP A 96 4.00 28.52 -18.32
C TRP A 96 3.84 27.37 -19.33
N GLN A 97 4.93 26.65 -19.59
CA GLN A 97 5.00 25.58 -20.59
C GLN A 97 4.85 24.16 -20.01
N GLY A 98 4.56 24.06 -18.72
CA GLY A 98 4.49 22.75 -18.02
C GLY A 98 3.13 22.10 -18.00
N GLU A 99 2.08 22.68 -18.64
CA GLU A 99 0.70 22.24 -18.58
C GLU A 99 0.54 20.77 -19.03
N GLU A 100 1.05 20.40 -20.20
CA GLU A 100 0.97 19.04 -20.73
C GLU A 100 1.61 18.01 -19.79
N ALA A 101 2.77 18.34 -19.18
CA ALA A 101 3.45 17.46 -18.28
C ALA A 101 2.70 17.31 -16.94
N PHE A 102 2.14 18.41 -16.44
CA PHE A 102 1.34 18.42 -15.23
C PHE A 102 0.04 17.63 -15.43
N ASP A 103 -0.66 17.88 -16.53
CA ASP A 103 -1.89 17.19 -16.90
C ASP A 103 -1.65 15.70 -17.14
N PHE A 104 -0.50 15.34 -17.71
CA PHE A 104 -0.12 13.95 -17.86
C PHE A 104 0.01 13.24 -16.50
N VAL A 105 0.69 13.85 -15.52
CA VAL A 105 0.93 13.22 -14.21
C VAL A 105 -0.35 13.14 -13.37
N PHE A 106 -1.11 14.25 -13.29
CA PHE A 106 -2.29 14.32 -12.42
C PHE A 106 -3.58 13.95 -13.14
N GLY A 107 -3.63 14.07 -14.47
CA GLY A 107 -4.80 13.78 -15.30
C GLY A 107 -4.75 12.43 -15.97
N MET A 108 -3.66 11.65 -15.79
CA MET A 108 -3.60 10.30 -16.33
C MET A 108 -4.78 9.49 -15.82
N ALA A 109 -5.79 9.64 -16.55
CA ALA A 109 -7.10 9.03 -16.57
C ALA A 109 -7.67 8.74 -15.16
N PRO A 110 -8.80 9.31 -14.79
CA PRO A 110 -9.57 8.93 -13.62
C PRO A 110 -9.69 7.41 -13.47
N ARG A 111 -9.66 6.71 -14.60
CA ARG A 111 -9.65 5.26 -14.71
C ARG A 111 -8.43 4.63 -14.01
N ILE A 112 -7.20 5.12 -14.27
CA ILE A 112 -5.98 4.57 -13.65
C ILE A 112 -5.95 4.87 -12.16
N ALA A 113 -6.31 6.09 -11.78
CA ALA A 113 -6.39 6.47 -10.36
C ALA A 113 -7.45 5.65 -9.60
N ALA A 114 -8.64 5.46 -10.16
CA ALA A 114 -9.68 4.63 -9.56
C ALA A 114 -9.27 3.15 -9.47
N ALA A 115 -8.61 2.62 -10.51
CA ALA A 115 -8.07 1.26 -10.51
C ALA A 115 -7.01 1.08 -9.42
N SER A 116 -6.06 2.02 -9.33
CA SER A 116 -4.99 2.00 -8.33
C SER A 116 -5.55 2.09 -6.90
N LEU A 117 -6.48 3.02 -6.65
CA LEU A 117 -7.12 3.16 -5.33
C LEU A 117 -7.88 1.90 -4.93
N THR A 118 -8.65 1.32 -5.86
CA THR A 118 -9.45 0.11 -5.59
C THR A 118 -8.56 -1.11 -5.35
N ALA A 119 -7.55 -1.30 -6.18
CA ALA A 119 -6.61 -2.40 -6.09
C ALA A 119 -5.80 -2.33 -4.79
N PHE A 120 -5.26 -1.15 -4.48
CA PHE A 120 -4.53 -0.91 -3.23
C PHE A 120 -5.40 -1.20 -2.00
N LEU A 121 -6.64 -0.72 -1.98
CA LEU A 121 -7.53 -0.92 -0.84
C LEU A 121 -7.75 -2.43 -0.60
N VAL A 122 -8.12 -3.18 -1.63
CA VAL A 122 -8.36 -4.62 -1.53
C VAL A 122 -7.07 -5.37 -1.19
N GLY A 123 -5.97 -5.08 -1.88
CA GLY A 123 -4.67 -5.70 -1.65
C GLY A 123 -4.16 -5.50 -0.22
N SER A 124 -4.22 -4.26 0.29
CA SER A 124 -3.78 -3.92 1.64
C SER A 124 -4.62 -4.58 2.73
N PHE A 125 -5.95 -4.69 2.53
CA PHE A 125 -6.80 -5.42 3.49
C PHE A 125 -6.54 -6.92 3.47
N ILE A 126 -6.32 -7.54 2.30
CA ILE A 126 -5.95 -8.94 2.19
C ILE A 126 -4.62 -9.19 2.87
N ASN A 127 -3.61 -8.35 2.61
CA ASN A 127 -2.31 -8.40 3.28
C ASN A 127 -2.48 -8.36 4.80
N ALA A 128 -3.10 -7.33 5.35
CA ALA A 128 -3.29 -7.17 6.79
C ALA A 128 -4.12 -8.31 7.41
N TYR A 129 -5.14 -8.80 6.71
CA TYR A 129 -5.94 -9.94 7.14
C TYR A 129 -5.11 -11.22 7.23
N VAL A 130 -4.36 -11.55 6.17
CA VAL A 130 -3.50 -12.74 6.13
C VAL A 130 -2.44 -12.66 7.22
N MET A 131 -1.75 -11.53 7.36
CA MET A 131 -0.75 -11.29 8.40
C MET A 131 -1.31 -11.54 9.80
N SER A 132 -2.45 -10.93 10.13
CA SER A 132 -3.11 -11.05 11.43
C SER A 132 -3.59 -12.49 11.70
N ARG A 133 -4.28 -13.12 10.74
CA ARG A 133 -4.77 -14.50 10.88
C ARG A 133 -3.63 -15.50 11.05
N MET A 134 -2.57 -15.35 10.31
CA MET A 134 -1.38 -16.19 10.42
C MET A 134 -0.64 -15.97 11.75
N LYS A 135 -0.63 -14.74 12.29
CA LYS A 135 -0.06 -14.45 13.60
C LYS A 135 -0.77 -15.22 14.70
N VAL A 136 -2.11 -15.17 14.73
CA VAL A 136 -2.93 -15.94 15.69
C VAL A 136 -2.71 -17.44 15.53
N ALA A 137 -2.79 -17.97 14.31
CA ALA A 137 -2.63 -19.40 14.02
C ALA A 137 -1.24 -19.94 14.37
N SER A 138 -0.19 -19.14 14.19
CA SER A 138 1.21 -19.51 14.49
C SER A 138 1.67 -19.15 15.90
N GLN A 139 0.78 -18.58 16.72
CA GLN A 139 1.11 -18.04 18.05
C GLN A 139 2.32 -17.08 18.01
N GLY A 140 2.32 -16.17 17.03
CA GLY A 140 3.37 -15.18 16.84
C GLY A 140 4.66 -15.68 16.19
N ARG A 141 4.77 -16.98 15.92
CA ARG A 141 5.99 -17.58 15.31
C ARG A 141 6.07 -17.26 13.81
N HIS A 142 7.28 -17.50 13.25
CA HIS A 142 7.53 -17.45 11.79
C HIS A 142 7.12 -16.13 11.12
N PHE A 143 7.48 -14.98 11.71
CA PHE A 143 7.17 -13.66 11.17
C PHE A 143 7.55 -13.53 9.69
N SER A 144 8.76 -13.98 9.29
CA SER A 144 9.25 -13.92 7.90
C SER A 144 8.32 -14.62 6.91
N ALA A 145 7.85 -15.83 7.25
CA ALA A 145 6.92 -16.56 6.38
C ALA A 145 5.56 -15.86 6.30
N ARG A 146 5.09 -15.26 7.41
CA ARG A 146 3.83 -14.50 7.45
C ARG A 146 3.92 -13.24 6.59
N ALA A 147 5.01 -12.49 6.70
CA ALA A 147 5.26 -11.30 5.90
C ALA A 147 5.25 -11.65 4.40
N ILE A 148 6.07 -12.61 3.97
CA ILE A 148 6.13 -12.99 2.55
C ILE A 148 4.76 -13.49 2.03
N LEU A 149 4.07 -14.35 2.78
CA LEU A 149 2.79 -14.89 2.33
C LEU A 149 1.67 -13.86 2.32
N SER A 150 1.65 -12.93 3.27
CA SER A 150 0.69 -11.82 3.28
C SER A 150 0.91 -10.87 2.10
N THR A 151 2.17 -10.56 1.78
CA THR A 151 2.52 -9.75 0.62
C THR A 151 2.15 -10.45 -0.68
N VAL A 152 2.51 -11.71 -0.88
CA VAL A 152 2.10 -12.44 -2.09
C VAL A 152 0.59 -12.44 -2.27
N ALA A 153 -0.18 -12.65 -1.20
CA ALA A 153 -1.64 -12.62 -1.27
C ALA A 153 -2.18 -11.21 -1.59
N GLY A 154 -1.67 -10.17 -0.92
CA GLY A 154 -2.07 -8.78 -1.13
C GLY A 154 -1.73 -8.28 -2.52
N GLU A 155 -0.47 -8.49 -2.96
CA GLU A 155 0.01 -8.08 -4.28
C GLU A 155 -0.65 -8.83 -5.44
N SER A 156 -0.97 -10.13 -5.23
CA SER A 156 -1.73 -10.88 -6.23
C SER A 156 -3.13 -10.30 -6.40
N ALA A 157 -3.81 -9.97 -5.31
CA ALA A 157 -5.13 -9.34 -5.35
C ALA A 157 -5.08 -7.93 -5.94
N ASP A 158 -4.09 -7.11 -5.55
CA ASP A 158 -3.84 -5.79 -6.12
C ASP A 158 -3.66 -5.88 -7.64
N SER A 159 -2.75 -6.72 -8.11
CA SER A 159 -2.45 -6.88 -9.53
C SER A 159 -3.64 -7.41 -10.33
N LEU A 160 -4.41 -8.36 -9.78
CA LEU A 160 -5.61 -8.91 -10.42
C LEU A 160 -6.72 -7.87 -10.61
N ILE A 161 -6.74 -6.82 -9.80
CA ILE A 161 -7.70 -5.72 -9.89
C ILE A 161 -7.14 -4.58 -10.73
N PHE A 162 -5.92 -4.14 -10.42
CA PHE A 162 -5.30 -2.97 -11.05
C PHE A 162 -5.18 -3.11 -12.57
N PHE A 163 -4.48 -4.16 -13.02
CA PHE A 163 -4.15 -4.30 -14.44
C PHE A 163 -5.37 -4.41 -15.36
N PRO A 164 -6.39 -5.22 -15.06
CA PRO A 164 -7.59 -5.27 -15.88
C PRO A 164 -8.37 -3.96 -15.89
N LEU A 165 -8.48 -3.25 -14.75
CA LEU A 165 -9.18 -1.98 -14.66
C LEU A 165 -8.42 -0.85 -15.36
N ALA A 166 -7.09 -0.77 -15.17
CA ALA A 166 -6.25 0.28 -15.73
C ALA A 166 -6.02 0.09 -17.24
N PHE A 167 -5.68 -1.13 -17.65
CA PHE A 167 -5.17 -1.42 -18.99
C PHE A 167 -6.05 -2.37 -19.82
N GLY A 168 -7.13 -2.90 -19.26
CA GLY A 168 -8.06 -3.78 -19.98
C GLY A 168 -8.62 -3.13 -21.22
N GLY A 169 -8.46 -3.79 -22.38
CA GLY A 169 -8.85 -3.28 -23.70
C GLY A 169 -7.84 -2.34 -24.36
N LEU A 170 -6.76 -1.92 -23.65
CA LEU A 170 -5.71 -1.06 -24.20
C LEU A 170 -4.47 -1.84 -24.64
N MET A 171 -4.28 -3.05 -24.12
CA MET A 171 -3.17 -3.92 -24.49
C MET A 171 -3.61 -5.38 -24.61
N PRO A 172 -2.82 -6.24 -25.29
CA PRO A 172 -3.11 -7.67 -25.37
C PRO A 172 -3.11 -8.34 -23.99
N VAL A 173 -4.02 -9.29 -23.79
CA VAL A 173 -4.20 -9.98 -22.50
C VAL A 173 -2.93 -10.71 -22.05
N ASN A 174 -2.17 -11.29 -22.98
CA ASN A 174 -0.91 -11.95 -22.67
C ASN A 174 0.14 -11.00 -22.07
N GLU A 175 0.27 -9.77 -22.59
CA GLU A 175 1.18 -8.76 -22.04
C GLU A 175 0.71 -8.28 -20.67
N LEU A 176 -0.60 -8.10 -20.50
CA LEU A 176 -1.21 -7.74 -19.24
C LEU A 176 -0.91 -8.79 -18.16
N VAL A 177 -1.10 -10.09 -18.47
CA VAL A 177 -0.79 -11.19 -17.53
C VAL A 177 0.71 -11.25 -17.22
N LYS A 178 1.59 -11.04 -18.18
CA LYS A 178 3.04 -10.96 -17.93
C LYS A 178 3.39 -9.84 -16.96
N MET A 179 2.85 -8.63 -17.17
CA MET A 179 3.07 -7.50 -16.25
C MET A 179 2.56 -7.80 -14.84
N MET A 180 1.39 -8.42 -14.71
CA MET A 180 0.86 -8.84 -13.39
C MET A 180 1.82 -9.78 -12.66
N VAL A 181 2.27 -10.84 -13.33
CA VAL A 181 3.19 -11.83 -12.73
C VAL A 181 4.52 -11.17 -12.36
N VAL A 182 5.10 -10.37 -13.26
CA VAL A 182 6.37 -9.68 -13.03
C VAL A 182 6.27 -8.72 -11.85
N GLN A 183 5.19 -7.96 -11.74
CA GLN A 183 4.96 -7.05 -10.62
C GLN A 183 4.92 -7.80 -9.27
N VAL A 184 4.14 -8.87 -9.18
CA VAL A 184 4.02 -9.66 -7.94
C VAL A 184 5.39 -10.25 -7.56
N VAL A 185 6.12 -10.82 -8.53
CA VAL A 185 7.45 -11.40 -8.29
C VAL A 185 8.46 -10.36 -7.82
N LEU A 186 8.53 -9.20 -8.49
CA LEU A 186 9.49 -8.15 -8.14
C LEU A 186 9.19 -7.51 -6.79
N LYS A 187 7.92 -7.24 -6.47
CA LYS A 187 7.51 -6.70 -5.19
C LYS A 187 7.79 -7.68 -4.05
N THR A 188 7.47 -8.97 -4.25
CA THR A 188 7.79 -10.01 -3.27
C THR A 188 9.31 -10.18 -3.09
N ALA A 189 10.09 -10.16 -4.18
CA ALA A 189 11.54 -10.22 -4.10
C ALA A 189 12.12 -9.02 -3.33
N TYR A 190 11.58 -7.82 -3.55
CA TYR A 190 11.96 -6.63 -2.79
C TYR A 190 11.73 -6.84 -1.29
N GLU A 191 10.58 -7.37 -0.89
CA GLU A 191 10.28 -7.66 0.52
C GLU A 191 11.26 -8.67 1.12
N VAL A 192 11.55 -9.78 0.41
CA VAL A 192 12.51 -10.79 0.86
C VAL A 192 13.88 -10.16 1.13
N VAL A 193 14.34 -9.26 0.27
CA VAL A 193 15.63 -8.56 0.43
C VAL A 193 15.61 -7.63 1.65
N ILE A 194 14.50 -6.94 1.89
CA ILE A 194 14.37 -5.99 3.01
C ILE A 194 13.97 -6.67 4.32
N LEU A 195 13.48 -7.90 4.29
CA LEU A 195 12.97 -8.63 5.45
C LEU A 195 13.90 -8.61 6.70
N PRO A 196 15.24 -8.74 6.60
CA PRO A 196 16.10 -8.62 7.76
C PRO A 196 16.04 -7.25 8.45
N VAL A 197 15.81 -6.19 7.68
CA VAL A 197 15.60 -4.83 8.20
C VAL A 197 14.23 -4.74 8.87
N THR A 198 13.19 -5.24 8.21
CA THR A 198 11.81 -5.29 8.73
C THR A 198 11.75 -5.99 10.09
N ILE A 199 12.41 -7.15 10.24
CA ILE A 199 12.47 -7.88 11.52
C ILE A 199 13.10 -7.04 12.62
N ARG A 200 14.19 -6.34 12.33
CA ARG A 200 14.85 -5.46 13.31
C ARG A 200 13.96 -4.31 13.74
N VAL A 201 13.27 -3.68 12.78
CA VAL A 201 12.33 -2.58 13.02
C VAL A 201 11.16 -3.05 13.88
N VAL A 202 10.52 -4.16 13.53
CA VAL A 202 9.40 -4.73 14.31
C VAL A 202 9.83 -5.04 15.74
N ASN A 203 10.97 -5.72 15.92
CA ASN A 203 11.48 -6.06 17.26
C ASN A 203 11.84 -4.81 18.09
N TYR A 204 12.38 -3.78 17.45
CA TYR A 204 12.66 -2.50 18.09
C TYR A 204 11.36 -1.84 18.55
N ILE A 205 10.36 -1.75 17.68
CA ILE A 205 9.07 -1.10 17.97
C ILE A 205 8.33 -1.85 19.08
N LYS A 206 8.26 -3.19 19.01
CA LYS A 206 7.64 -4.00 20.08
C LYS A 206 8.23 -3.71 21.46
N ARG A 207 9.55 -3.43 21.55
CA ARG A 207 10.23 -3.09 22.81
C ARG A 207 9.94 -1.67 23.26
N VAL A 208 9.94 -0.71 22.34
CA VAL A 208 9.75 0.73 22.65
C VAL A 208 8.30 1.00 23.02
N ASP A 209 7.37 0.36 22.35
CA ASP A 209 5.92 0.60 22.50
C ASP A 209 5.25 -0.36 23.48
N ASP A 210 6.00 -1.35 23.98
CA ASP A 210 5.53 -2.44 24.83
C ASP A 210 4.22 -3.05 24.29
N SER A 211 4.19 -3.27 22.97
CA SER A 211 2.99 -3.69 22.24
C SER A 211 3.27 -4.92 21.40
N ASP A 212 2.47 -5.96 21.59
CA ASP A 212 2.45 -7.18 20.76
C ASP A 212 1.03 -7.75 20.76
N VAL A 213 0.17 -7.16 19.92
CA VAL A 213 -1.25 -7.47 19.90
C VAL A 213 -1.54 -8.74 19.10
N TYR A 214 -2.37 -9.61 19.69
CA TYR A 214 -2.94 -10.79 19.01
C TYR A 214 -4.43 -10.55 18.77
N ASP A 215 -4.85 -10.73 17.52
CA ASP A 215 -6.22 -10.47 17.03
C ASP A 215 -7.16 -11.64 17.35
N GLU A 216 -7.25 -12.03 18.62
CA GLU A 216 -8.20 -13.03 19.08
C GLU A 216 -9.59 -12.38 19.26
N HIS A 217 -10.63 -13.04 18.73
CA HIS A 217 -12.03 -12.60 18.85
C HIS A 217 -12.36 -11.21 18.27
N ILE A 218 -11.59 -10.74 17.27
CA ILE A 218 -11.89 -9.49 16.58
C ILE A 218 -12.74 -9.72 15.32
N SER A 219 -13.44 -8.65 14.91
CA SER A 219 -14.11 -8.61 13.61
C SER A 219 -13.13 -8.19 12.51
N TYR A 220 -12.93 -9.05 11.51
CA TYR A 220 -12.17 -8.73 10.29
C TYR A 220 -13.00 -7.93 9.26
N ASN A 221 -14.17 -7.41 9.65
CA ASN A 221 -14.95 -6.55 8.77
C ASN A 221 -14.22 -5.23 8.52
N VAL A 222 -13.85 -5.00 7.27
CA VAL A 222 -13.10 -3.83 6.82
C VAL A 222 -13.83 -2.52 7.01
N LEU A 223 -15.17 -2.54 7.06
CA LEU A 223 -16.02 -1.35 7.21
C LEU A 223 -16.26 -0.94 8.68
N LYS A 224 -15.89 -1.76 9.65
CA LYS A 224 -16.06 -1.45 11.08
C LYS A 224 -14.98 -0.49 11.60
N ILE A 225 -14.97 0.75 11.13
CA ILE A 225 -14.00 1.78 11.54
C ILE A 225 -14.24 2.26 12.98
N LYS A 226 -15.47 2.09 13.52
CA LYS A 226 -15.82 2.57 14.86
C LYS A 226 -15.27 1.71 16.02
N GLU A 227 -14.69 0.55 15.73
CA GLU A 227 -14.09 -0.34 16.75
C GLU A 227 -12.57 -0.14 16.88
N ILE A 228 -12.10 1.08 16.64
CA ILE A 228 -10.68 1.46 16.67
C ILE A 228 -10.26 1.86 18.08
#